data_3ecbfe7b2d5273609a5ba50bf4d691df
#
_entry.id   3ecbfe7b2d5273609a5ba50bf4d691df
#
_cell.length_a   1.000
_cell.length_b   1.000
_cell.length_c   1.000
_cell.angle_alpha   90.00
_cell.angle_beta   90.00
_cell.angle_gamma   90.00
#
_symmetry.space_group_name_H-M   'P 1'
#
loop_
_entity.id
_entity.type
_entity.pdbx_description
1 polymer ?
#
loop_
_entity_poly.entity_id
_entity_poly.type
_entity_poly.pdbx_seq_one_letter_code
_entity_poly.pdbx_strand_id
1 'polypeptide(L)'
;MISYQMKALSKNIMVLEQIEKDYGSLDKFVSKEKPNDIANMFNSGKYKLIQVGRAFAYDYLKRVGVNTCKKSSQLERLFGSHRLGIVENASATEQQVLNIIKKIAELNNCDEIIVESIIQQFCLLRSANICGEHPNCEKCKIRNYCHYNKRYDD
;
A
#
# COMPACT_ATOMS: atom_id res chain seq x y z
N MET A 1 -26.44 -6.90 -18.75
CA MET A 1 -25.83 -7.96 -17.90
C MET A 1 -25.28 -7.29 -16.64
N ILE A 2 -25.75 -7.67 -15.44
CA ILE A 2 -25.26 -7.11 -14.18
C ILE A 2 -23.82 -7.61 -13.97
N SER A 3 -22.87 -6.70 -13.74
CA SER A 3 -21.48 -7.06 -13.51
C SER A 3 -21.34 -7.98 -12.29
N TYR A 4 -20.29 -8.79 -12.26
CA TYR A 4 -20.00 -9.69 -11.13
C TYR A 4 -19.84 -8.92 -9.80
N GLN A 5 -19.31 -7.71 -9.87
CA GLN A 5 -19.17 -6.80 -8.73
C GLN A 5 -20.53 -6.36 -8.17
N MET A 6 -21.49 -6.07 -9.03
CA MET A 6 -22.86 -5.73 -8.61
C MET A 6 -23.57 -6.88 -7.91
N LYS A 7 -23.31 -8.13 -8.36
CA LYS A 7 -23.87 -9.33 -7.69
C LYS A 7 -23.30 -9.54 -6.27
N ALA A 8 -22.10 -9.08 -6.02
CA ALA A 8 -21.48 -9.16 -4.70
C ALA A 8 -22.03 -8.12 -3.70
N LEU A 9 -22.64 -7.03 -4.20
CA LEU A 9 -22.98 -5.87 -3.39
C LEU A 9 -23.92 -6.22 -2.23
N SER A 10 -25.02 -6.92 -2.48
CA SER A 10 -26.00 -7.28 -1.44
C SER A 10 -25.36 -8.12 -0.32
N LYS A 11 -24.50 -9.07 -0.68
CA LYS A 11 -23.80 -9.90 0.30
C LYS A 11 -22.78 -9.09 1.10
N ASN A 12 -22.08 -8.17 0.46
CA ASN A 12 -21.15 -7.30 1.14
C ASN A 12 -21.84 -6.33 2.10
N ILE A 13 -23.03 -5.82 1.74
CA ILE A 13 -23.85 -4.99 2.64
C ILE A 13 -24.20 -5.79 3.92
N MET A 14 -24.65 -7.02 3.78
CA MET A 14 -24.97 -7.88 4.94
C MET A 14 -23.75 -8.08 5.87
N VAL A 15 -22.55 -8.18 5.30
CA VAL A 15 -21.32 -8.28 6.11
C VAL A 15 -21.04 -6.96 6.84
N LEU A 16 -21.23 -5.81 6.19
CA LEU A 16 -21.05 -4.50 6.83
C LEU A 16 -22.08 -4.28 7.94
N GLU A 17 -23.36 -4.66 7.74
CA GLU A 17 -24.39 -4.65 8.78
C GLU A 17 -24.05 -5.58 9.96
N GLN A 18 -23.41 -6.71 9.69
CA GLN A 18 -22.93 -7.59 10.75
C GLN A 18 -21.80 -6.94 11.57
N ILE A 19 -20.87 -6.23 10.90
CA ILE A 19 -19.83 -5.46 11.60
C ILE A 19 -20.47 -4.37 12.48
N GLU A 20 -21.47 -3.65 11.98
CA GLU A 20 -22.18 -2.65 12.76
C GLU A 20 -22.86 -3.24 14.00
N LYS A 21 -23.45 -4.44 13.91
CA LYS A 21 -24.01 -5.17 15.07
C LYS A 21 -22.95 -5.55 16.08
N ASP A 22 -21.79 -6.03 15.61
CA ASP A 22 -20.73 -6.55 16.48
C ASP A 22 -19.93 -5.42 17.17
N TYR A 23 -19.77 -4.26 16.51
CA TYR A 23 -18.96 -3.14 16.98
C TYR A 23 -19.75 -1.87 17.35
N GLY A 24 -21.01 -1.82 16.98
CA GLY A 24 -21.91 -0.67 17.18
C GLY A 24 -21.84 0.38 16.05
N SER A 25 -20.76 0.43 15.27
CA SER A 25 -20.65 1.19 14.02
C SER A 25 -19.41 0.78 13.23
N LEU A 26 -19.37 1.10 11.93
CA LEU A 26 -18.18 0.89 11.08
C LEU A 26 -17.00 1.75 11.56
N ASP A 27 -17.25 2.98 12.03
CA ASP A 27 -16.18 3.85 12.56
C ASP A 27 -15.53 3.26 13.81
N LYS A 28 -16.34 2.67 14.73
CA LYS A 28 -15.81 1.99 15.90
C LYS A 28 -14.99 0.75 15.52
N PHE A 29 -15.42 -0.01 14.52
CA PHE A 29 -14.66 -1.14 14.00
C PHE A 29 -13.29 -0.69 13.48
N VAL A 30 -13.27 0.33 12.61
CA VAL A 30 -12.05 0.85 11.99
C VAL A 30 -11.09 1.46 13.01
N SER A 31 -11.61 2.12 14.05
CA SER A 31 -10.78 2.73 15.10
C SER A 31 -10.26 1.74 16.14
N LYS A 32 -10.95 0.61 16.35
CA LYS A 32 -10.59 -0.40 17.34
C LYS A 32 -9.58 -1.41 16.83
N GLU A 33 -9.71 -1.82 15.58
CA GLU A 33 -8.90 -2.87 14.97
C GLU A 33 -7.68 -2.30 14.25
N LYS A 34 -6.60 -3.09 14.17
CA LYS A 34 -5.42 -2.69 13.40
C LYS A 34 -5.70 -2.79 11.90
N PRO A 35 -5.15 -1.88 11.07
CA PRO A 35 -5.37 -1.87 9.62
C PRO A 35 -5.07 -3.22 8.95
N ASN A 36 -4.01 -3.90 9.36
CA ASN A 36 -3.64 -5.21 8.84
C ASN A 36 -4.67 -6.29 9.18
N ASP A 37 -5.23 -6.24 10.39
CA ASP A 37 -6.23 -7.21 10.85
C ASP A 37 -7.55 -6.98 10.12
N ILE A 38 -7.97 -5.72 9.91
CA ILE A 38 -9.13 -5.37 9.07
C ILE A 38 -8.93 -5.89 7.64
N ALA A 39 -7.75 -5.66 7.05
CA ALA A 39 -7.46 -6.14 5.70
C ALA A 39 -7.51 -7.68 5.60
N ASN A 40 -7.08 -8.39 6.63
CA ASN A 40 -7.21 -9.84 6.72
C ASN A 40 -8.67 -10.28 6.89
N MET A 41 -9.43 -9.65 7.79
CA MET A 41 -10.85 -9.96 8.00
C MET A 41 -11.67 -9.77 6.73
N PHE A 42 -11.41 -8.71 5.95
CA PHE A 42 -12.11 -8.44 4.69
C PHE A 42 -11.69 -9.38 3.55
N ASN A 43 -10.45 -9.84 3.53
CA ASN A 43 -9.95 -10.73 2.47
C ASN A 43 -10.34 -12.20 2.68
N SER A 44 -10.22 -12.72 3.90
CA SER A 44 -10.36 -14.16 4.17
C SER A 44 -10.88 -14.50 5.56
N GLY A 45 -11.07 -13.51 6.43
CA GLY A 45 -11.48 -13.70 7.82
C GLY A 45 -12.99 -13.68 8.06
N LYS A 46 -13.37 -13.37 9.31
CA LYS A 46 -14.75 -13.35 9.80
C LYS A 46 -15.68 -12.45 8.94
N TYR A 47 -15.18 -11.33 8.48
CA TYR A 47 -15.95 -10.35 7.70
C TYR A 47 -15.52 -10.33 6.24
N LYS A 48 -15.32 -11.52 5.65
CA LYS A 48 -14.91 -11.64 4.25
C LYS A 48 -15.87 -10.94 3.31
N LEU A 49 -15.37 -9.97 2.56
CA LEU A 49 -16.09 -9.29 1.49
C LEU A 49 -15.80 -9.96 0.14
N ILE A 50 -16.85 -10.18 -0.65
CA ILE A 50 -16.73 -10.78 -1.99
C ILE A 50 -16.09 -9.76 -2.93
N GLN A 51 -15.10 -10.18 -3.70
CA GLN A 51 -14.30 -9.35 -4.63
C GLN A 51 -13.42 -8.30 -3.93
N VAL A 52 -13.25 -8.36 -2.63
CA VAL A 52 -12.37 -7.47 -1.88
C VAL A 52 -11.15 -8.26 -1.40
N GLY A 53 -10.03 -8.05 -2.08
CA GLY A 53 -8.72 -8.53 -1.62
C GLY A 53 -8.04 -7.50 -0.72
N ARG A 54 -6.88 -7.87 -0.15
CA ARG A 54 -6.12 -7.00 0.78
C ARG A 54 -5.85 -5.59 0.22
N ALA A 55 -5.51 -5.48 -1.07
CA ALA A 55 -5.24 -4.18 -1.70
C ALA A 55 -6.47 -3.25 -1.65
N PHE A 56 -7.67 -3.77 -1.96
CA PHE A 56 -8.91 -3.00 -1.87
C PHE A 56 -9.28 -2.67 -0.41
N ALA A 57 -9.01 -3.56 0.53
CA ALA A 57 -9.22 -3.30 1.94
C ALA A 57 -8.36 -2.10 2.43
N TYR A 58 -7.10 -2.03 2.04
CA TYR A 58 -6.24 -0.88 2.34
C TYR A 58 -6.70 0.41 1.63
N ASP A 59 -7.18 0.32 0.38
CA ASP A 59 -7.75 1.49 -0.30
C ASP A 59 -9.01 2.02 0.40
N TYR A 60 -9.85 1.13 0.94
CA TYR A 60 -10.98 1.50 1.79
C TYR A 60 -10.51 2.21 3.06
N LEU A 61 -9.58 1.61 3.80
CA LEU A 61 -9.04 2.18 5.04
C LEU A 61 -8.50 3.60 4.85
N LYS A 62 -7.76 3.83 3.77
CA LYS A 62 -7.27 5.16 3.41
C LYS A 62 -8.42 6.16 3.15
N ARG A 63 -9.47 5.72 2.45
CA ARG A 63 -10.63 6.57 2.15
C ARG A 63 -11.42 6.98 3.38
N VAL A 64 -11.44 6.14 4.41
CA VAL A 64 -12.08 6.46 5.70
C VAL A 64 -11.11 7.12 6.70
N GLY A 65 -9.94 7.57 6.24
CA GLY A 65 -9.01 8.38 7.02
C GLY A 65 -8.05 7.62 7.92
N VAL A 66 -7.94 6.30 7.76
CA VAL A 66 -6.95 5.51 8.50
C VAL A 66 -5.55 5.75 7.94
N ASN A 67 -4.63 6.21 8.80
CA ASN A 67 -3.22 6.36 8.42
C ASN A 67 -2.59 4.98 8.24
N THR A 68 -2.51 4.54 7.01
CA THR A 68 -1.93 3.24 6.64
C THR A 68 -1.39 3.27 5.22
N CYS A 69 -0.44 2.40 4.92
CA CYS A 69 0.03 2.18 3.57
C CYS A 69 -0.22 0.73 3.13
N LYS A 70 -0.22 0.52 1.82
CA LYS A 70 -0.25 -0.82 1.23
C LYS A 70 1.05 -1.09 0.49
N LYS A 71 1.41 -2.35 0.41
CA LYS A 71 2.48 -2.74 -0.50
C LYS A 71 2.05 -2.52 -1.95
N SER A 72 3.00 -2.16 -2.77
CA SER A 72 2.85 -2.14 -4.23
C SER A 72 4.14 -2.63 -4.87
N SER A 73 4.05 -3.16 -6.07
CA SER A 73 5.23 -3.62 -6.82
C SER A 73 6.27 -2.51 -7.02
N GLN A 74 5.82 -1.26 -7.07
CA GLN A 74 6.69 -0.09 -7.16
C GLN A 74 7.53 0.09 -5.89
N LEU A 75 6.90 0.02 -4.72
CA LEU A 75 7.58 0.13 -3.42
C LEU A 75 8.53 -1.05 -3.18
N GLU A 76 8.05 -2.28 -3.43
CA GLU A 76 8.85 -3.49 -3.31
C GLU A 76 10.13 -3.40 -4.15
N ARG A 77 9.98 -3.00 -5.42
CA ARG A 77 11.10 -2.83 -6.34
C ARG A 77 12.03 -1.69 -5.92
N LEU A 78 11.48 -0.53 -5.54
CA LEU A 78 12.28 0.65 -5.19
C LEU A 78 13.20 0.39 -4.01
N PHE A 79 12.71 -0.31 -2.97
CA PHE A 79 13.49 -0.60 -1.77
C PHE A 79 14.44 -1.79 -1.93
N GLY A 80 14.25 -2.59 -2.98
CA GLY A 80 15.08 -3.76 -3.28
C GLY A 80 16.54 -3.44 -3.62
N SER A 81 17.39 -4.47 -3.56
CA SER A 81 18.83 -4.38 -3.83
C SER A 81 19.17 -3.88 -5.23
N HIS A 82 18.27 -4.07 -6.19
CA HIS A 82 18.44 -3.64 -7.58
C HIS A 82 18.02 -2.18 -7.82
N ARG A 83 17.61 -1.45 -6.77
CA ARG A 83 17.28 -0.01 -6.82
C ARG A 83 17.99 0.72 -5.68
N LEU A 84 17.30 1.14 -4.64
CA LEU A 84 17.91 1.87 -3.52
C LEU A 84 18.83 0.99 -2.67
N GLY A 85 18.62 -0.33 -2.66
CA GLY A 85 19.44 -1.25 -1.86
C GLY A 85 19.18 -1.14 -0.36
N ILE A 86 17.97 -0.78 0.03
CA ILE A 86 17.58 -0.71 1.46
C ILE A 86 17.42 -2.11 2.05
N VAL A 87 17.01 -3.08 1.22
CA VAL A 87 16.97 -4.50 1.57
C VAL A 87 17.88 -5.29 0.65
N GLU A 88 18.37 -6.44 1.14
CA GLU A 88 19.31 -7.30 0.41
C GLU A 88 18.64 -8.06 -0.76
N ASN A 89 17.36 -8.40 -0.62
CA ASN A 89 16.61 -9.09 -1.66
C ASN A 89 16.32 -8.15 -2.85
N ALA A 90 16.13 -8.73 -4.03
CA ALA A 90 15.77 -7.98 -5.26
C ALA A 90 14.50 -7.13 -5.10
N SER A 91 13.56 -7.58 -4.28
CA SER A 91 12.34 -6.87 -3.92
C SER A 91 12.10 -6.95 -2.42
N ALA A 92 11.62 -5.87 -1.82
CA ALA A 92 11.24 -5.85 -0.42
C ALA A 92 9.96 -6.67 -0.17
N THR A 93 9.88 -7.32 0.98
CA THR A 93 8.64 -7.97 1.43
C THR A 93 7.61 -6.93 1.89
N GLU A 94 6.34 -7.33 2.02
CA GLU A 94 5.28 -6.46 2.55
C GLU A 94 5.67 -5.85 3.90
N GLN A 95 6.16 -6.66 4.83
CA GLN A 95 6.54 -6.19 6.16
C GLN A 95 7.71 -5.20 6.11
N GLN A 96 8.69 -5.44 5.24
CA GLN A 96 9.81 -4.52 5.05
C GLN A 96 9.33 -3.19 4.47
N VAL A 97 8.43 -3.20 3.47
CA VAL A 97 7.83 -1.98 2.91
C VAL A 97 7.13 -1.17 3.99
N LEU A 98 6.25 -1.81 4.78
CA LEU A 98 5.53 -1.15 5.86
C LEU A 98 6.47 -0.52 6.89
N ASN A 99 7.50 -1.25 7.32
CA ASN A 99 8.49 -0.76 8.29
C ASN A 99 9.30 0.42 7.74
N ILE A 100 9.70 0.37 6.47
CA ILE A 100 10.46 1.45 5.82
C ILE A 100 9.61 2.71 5.71
N ILE A 101 8.36 2.59 5.22
CA ILE A 101 7.43 3.71 5.08
C ILE A 101 7.17 4.36 6.46
N LYS A 102 6.89 3.54 7.47
CA LYS A 102 6.69 4.02 8.84
C LYS A 102 7.90 4.81 9.34
N LYS A 103 9.11 4.27 9.17
CA LYS A 103 10.34 4.96 9.59
C LYS A 103 10.55 6.28 8.86
N ILE A 104 10.27 6.33 7.54
CA ILE A 104 10.36 7.58 6.77
C ILE A 104 9.33 8.60 7.28
N ALA A 105 8.10 8.17 7.55
CA ALA A 105 7.03 9.01 8.06
C ALA A 105 7.37 9.61 9.42
N GLU A 106 7.86 8.78 10.35
CA GLU A 106 8.32 9.20 11.68
C GLU A 106 9.46 10.24 11.59
N LEU A 107 10.47 9.99 10.75
CA LEU A 107 11.61 10.90 10.55
C LEU A 107 11.22 12.25 9.95
N ASN A 108 10.11 12.31 9.19
CA ASN A 108 9.65 13.53 8.53
C ASN A 108 8.40 14.13 9.19
N ASN A 109 7.96 13.58 10.32
CA ASN A 109 6.78 14.02 11.07
C ASN A 109 5.55 14.17 10.16
N CYS A 110 5.27 13.13 9.36
CA CYS A 110 4.14 13.08 8.45
C CYS A 110 3.47 11.68 8.46
N ASP A 111 2.31 11.57 7.84
CA ASP A 111 1.56 10.32 7.76
C ASP A 111 2.18 9.34 6.75
N GLU A 112 2.10 8.03 7.05
CA GLU A 112 2.55 6.95 6.16
C GLU A 112 1.90 7.02 4.77
N ILE A 113 0.64 7.42 4.70
CA ILE A 113 -0.10 7.59 3.44
C ILE A 113 0.52 8.67 2.55
N ILE A 114 1.09 9.73 3.13
CA ILE A 114 1.77 10.81 2.39
C ILE A 114 3.06 10.25 1.78
N VAL A 115 3.88 9.56 2.58
CA VAL A 115 5.13 8.94 2.12
C VAL A 115 4.85 7.95 0.98
N GLU A 116 3.89 7.05 1.18
CA GLU A 116 3.51 6.09 0.14
C GLU A 116 3.07 6.78 -1.14
N SER A 117 2.21 7.80 -1.04
CA SER A 117 1.69 8.52 -2.20
C SER A 117 2.80 9.22 -2.99
N ILE A 118 3.75 9.86 -2.32
CA ILE A 118 4.90 10.51 -2.95
C ILE A 118 5.74 9.48 -3.70
N ILE A 119 6.04 8.34 -3.07
CA ILE A 119 6.87 7.29 -3.68
C ILE A 119 6.14 6.64 -4.85
N GLN A 120 4.82 6.43 -4.74
CA GLN A 120 4.04 5.93 -5.87
C GLN A 120 4.08 6.91 -7.05
N GLN A 121 3.86 8.20 -6.82
CA GLN A 121 3.95 9.23 -7.87
C GLN A 121 5.34 9.26 -8.53
N PHE A 122 6.39 9.09 -7.75
CA PHE A 122 7.77 9.00 -8.24
C PHE A 122 7.98 7.82 -9.20
N CYS A 123 7.28 6.71 -8.99
CA CYS A 123 7.44 5.47 -9.76
C CYS A 123 6.43 5.30 -10.91
N LEU A 124 5.25 5.93 -10.84
CA LEU A 124 4.15 5.68 -11.79
C LEU A 124 4.41 6.32 -13.14
N LEU A 125 4.16 5.55 -14.23
CA LEU A 125 4.32 5.97 -15.63
C LEU A 125 3.52 7.23 -15.99
N ARG A 126 2.31 7.36 -15.41
CA ARG A 126 1.40 8.50 -15.66
C ARG A 126 1.62 9.68 -14.70
N SER A 127 2.71 9.67 -13.95
CA SER A 127 3.07 10.72 -12.99
C SER A 127 4.49 11.19 -13.27
N ALA A 128 5.37 11.25 -12.26
CA ALA A 128 6.75 11.68 -12.44
C ALA A 128 7.59 10.71 -13.30
N ASN A 129 7.25 9.42 -13.28
CA ASN A 129 7.91 8.36 -14.04
C ASN A 129 9.44 8.37 -13.92
N ILE A 130 9.95 8.62 -12.72
CA ILE A 130 11.40 8.68 -12.50
C ILE A 130 11.96 7.29 -12.24
N CYS A 131 11.32 6.50 -11.35
CA CYS A 131 11.79 5.15 -11.00
C CYS A 131 10.79 4.07 -11.42
N GLY A 132 10.36 4.08 -12.67
CA GLY A 132 9.52 3.06 -13.29
C GLY A 132 10.25 1.74 -13.55
N GLU A 133 9.72 0.91 -14.44
CA GLU A 133 10.40 -0.31 -14.92
C GLU A 133 11.71 0.04 -15.64
N HIS A 134 11.67 1.07 -16.48
CA HIS A 134 12.82 1.69 -17.11
C HIS A 134 13.08 3.04 -16.43
N PRO A 135 14.00 3.10 -15.45
CA PRO A 135 14.18 4.29 -14.64
C PRO A 135 14.90 5.40 -15.40
N ASN A 136 14.45 6.64 -15.22
CA ASN A 136 15.07 7.84 -15.75
C ASN A 136 16.05 8.42 -14.70
N CYS A 137 17.24 7.81 -14.59
CA CYS A 137 18.22 8.16 -13.57
C CYS A 137 18.76 9.58 -13.71
N GLU A 138 18.79 10.16 -14.92
CA GLU A 138 19.24 11.54 -15.15
C GLU A 138 18.35 12.56 -14.42
N LYS A 139 17.05 12.30 -14.32
CA LYS A 139 16.09 13.14 -13.59
C LYS A 139 16.00 12.83 -12.10
N CYS A 140 16.67 11.77 -11.63
CA CYS A 140 16.55 11.29 -10.26
C CYS A 140 17.43 12.08 -9.31
N LYS A 141 16.84 12.79 -8.35
CA LYS A 141 17.58 13.58 -7.34
C LYS A 141 18.36 12.74 -6.33
N ILE A 142 18.00 11.47 -6.18
CA ILE A 142 18.67 10.53 -5.24
C ILE A 142 19.55 9.50 -5.97
N ARG A 143 19.86 9.72 -7.24
CA ARG A 143 20.65 8.76 -8.07
C ARG A 143 21.97 8.33 -7.43
N ASN A 144 22.66 9.28 -6.80
CA ASN A 144 23.99 9.03 -6.20
C ASN A 144 23.96 8.05 -5.02
N TYR A 145 22.79 7.83 -4.42
CA TYR A 145 22.56 6.88 -3.32
C TYR A 145 21.98 5.55 -3.81
N CYS A 146 21.69 5.42 -5.11
CA CYS A 146 20.97 4.30 -5.67
C CYS A 146 21.94 3.24 -6.22
N HIS A 147 21.80 2.00 -5.78
CA HIS A 147 22.60 0.88 -6.29
C HIS A 147 22.41 0.63 -7.78
N TYR A 148 21.21 0.91 -8.31
CA TYR A 148 20.96 0.78 -9.76
C TYR A 148 21.86 1.70 -10.57
N ASN A 149 21.98 2.97 -10.18
CA ASN A 149 22.81 3.93 -10.89
C ASN A 149 24.30 3.56 -10.83
N LYS A 150 24.77 3.12 -9.66
CA LYS A 150 26.19 2.75 -9.46
C LYS A 150 26.65 1.56 -10.32
N ARG A 151 25.71 0.71 -10.80
CA ARG A 151 26.04 -0.44 -11.67
C ARG A 151 26.26 -0.05 -13.14
N TYR A 152 25.88 1.15 -13.53
CA TYR A 152 26.02 1.64 -14.90
C TYR A 152 27.16 2.69 -15.04
N ASP A 153 27.77 3.06 -13.92
CA ASP A 153 28.94 3.98 -13.90
C ASP A 153 30.28 3.21 -13.89
N ASP A 154 30.23 1.86 -13.83
CA ASP A 154 31.35 0.92 -14.01
C ASP A 154 31.30 0.31 -15.44
#